data_d79bd92d586284c0a97bbbfcbb40d5b9
#
_entry.id   d79bd92d586284c0a97bbbfcbb40d5b9
#
_cell.length_a   1.000
_cell.length_b   1.000
_cell.length_c   1.000
_cell.angle_alpha   90.00
_cell.angle_beta   90.00
_cell.angle_gamma   90.00
#
_symmetry.space_group_name_H-M   'P 1'
#
loop_
_entity.id
_entity.type
_entity.pdbx_description
1 polymer ?
#
loop_
_entity_poly.entity_id
_entity_poly.type
_entity_poly.pdbx_seq_one_letter_code
_entity_poly.pdbx_strand_id
1 'polypeptide(L)'
;KKGIKIVFKETYAPNTTDFSALVLKAAATHPDMIVGATYLADSEGIMRAAKAQNINAKMFAFSIGPVEPEFSKGLGPAAEDVFGTTLYFPTLNTKGNQAFVKAFTAKFGRAPDYHAALAYASLKILADAVNKVGSLDQAKIRDALLNTSEGTVARHFHVTKTGIQIGYSSYALQWQKGKQELVWPQSQETTAPILPHPAW
;
A
#
# COMPACT_ATOMS: atom_id res chain seq x y z
N LYS A 1 -12.23 -9.80 16.22
CA LYS A 1 -13.22 -9.16 15.31
C LYS A 1 -13.48 -7.76 15.84
N LYS A 2 -13.34 -6.72 15.00
CA LYS A 2 -13.42 -5.30 15.41
C LYS A 2 -14.87 -4.71 15.34
N GLY A 3 -15.90 -5.56 15.26
CA GLY A 3 -17.30 -5.11 15.17
C GLY A 3 -17.72 -4.59 13.79
N ILE A 4 -16.85 -4.69 12.76
CA ILE A 4 -17.17 -4.26 11.39
C ILE A 4 -18.16 -5.26 10.78
N LYS A 5 -19.31 -4.75 10.29
CA LYS A 5 -20.32 -5.52 9.57
C LYS A 5 -20.11 -5.36 8.06
N ILE A 6 -19.98 -6.47 7.35
CA ILE A 6 -19.97 -6.47 5.88
C ILE A 6 -21.42 -6.47 5.41
N VAL A 7 -21.87 -5.36 4.82
CA VAL A 7 -23.23 -5.18 4.30
C VAL A 7 -23.36 -5.49 2.81
N PHE A 8 -22.23 -5.44 2.09
CA PHE A 8 -22.13 -5.76 0.67
C PHE A 8 -20.77 -6.40 0.38
N LYS A 9 -20.74 -7.39 -0.49
CA LYS A 9 -19.52 -8.02 -1.01
C LYS A 9 -19.79 -8.54 -2.40
N GLU A 10 -19.04 -8.08 -3.37
CA GLU A 10 -19.12 -8.53 -4.76
C GLU A 10 -17.70 -8.58 -5.37
N THR A 11 -17.52 -9.38 -6.39
CA THR A 11 -16.33 -9.45 -7.22
C THR A 11 -16.71 -9.03 -8.63
N TYR A 12 -15.74 -8.53 -9.39
CA TYR A 12 -15.95 -8.14 -10.79
C TYR A 12 -14.92 -8.86 -11.69
N ALA A 13 -15.23 -8.93 -12.98
CA ALA A 13 -14.36 -9.58 -13.95
C ALA A 13 -13.07 -8.78 -14.14
N PRO A 14 -11.92 -9.46 -14.38
CA PRO A 14 -10.70 -8.78 -14.82
C PRO A 14 -10.97 -7.87 -16.03
N ASN A 15 -10.28 -6.72 -16.07
CA ASN A 15 -10.44 -5.71 -17.13
C ASN A 15 -11.82 -5.01 -17.18
N THR A 16 -12.59 -5.06 -16.10
CA THR A 16 -13.80 -4.21 -15.96
C THR A 16 -13.40 -2.74 -16.07
N THR A 17 -14.09 -1.98 -16.90
CA THR A 17 -13.85 -0.55 -17.11
C THR A 17 -14.99 0.33 -16.59
N ASP A 18 -16.19 -0.22 -16.47
CA ASP A 18 -17.36 0.47 -15.94
C ASP A 18 -17.77 -0.14 -14.59
N PHE A 19 -17.65 0.66 -13.55
CA PHE A 19 -17.98 0.30 -12.17
C PHE A 19 -19.32 0.90 -11.70
N SER A 20 -20.07 1.57 -12.59
CA SER A 20 -21.30 2.31 -12.23
C SER A 20 -22.33 1.44 -11.54
N ALA A 21 -22.65 0.27 -12.11
CA ALA A 21 -23.62 -0.66 -11.53
C ALA A 21 -23.12 -1.26 -10.19
N LEU A 22 -21.83 -1.56 -10.07
CA LEU A 22 -21.24 -2.09 -8.84
C LEU A 22 -21.34 -1.08 -7.69
N VAL A 23 -20.98 0.17 -7.98
CA VAL A 23 -20.99 1.25 -6.98
C VAL A 23 -22.42 1.59 -6.55
N LEU A 24 -23.40 1.60 -7.47
CA LEU A 24 -24.82 1.76 -7.14
C LEU A 24 -25.36 0.66 -6.23
N LYS A 25 -25.03 -0.61 -6.51
CA LYS A 25 -25.41 -1.73 -5.65
C LYS A 25 -24.82 -1.60 -4.25
N ALA A 26 -23.54 -1.22 -4.16
CA ALA A 26 -22.89 -0.99 -2.87
C ALA A 26 -23.58 0.15 -2.12
N ALA A 27 -23.84 1.28 -2.77
CA ALA A 27 -24.49 2.46 -2.19
C ALA A 27 -25.92 2.18 -1.67
N ALA A 28 -26.68 1.31 -2.34
CA ALA A 28 -28.02 0.91 -1.92
C ALA A 28 -28.05 0.23 -0.52
N THR A 29 -26.89 -0.23 -0.03
CA THR A 29 -26.77 -0.80 1.32
C THR A 29 -26.38 0.23 2.40
N HIS A 30 -26.25 1.50 2.02
CA HIS A 30 -25.85 2.62 2.89
C HIS A 30 -24.57 2.32 3.69
N PRO A 31 -23.43 1.97 3.05
CA PRO A 31 -22.22 1.61 3.76
C PRO A 31 -21.54 2.85 4.35
N ASP A 32 -21.00 2.74 5.57
CA ASP A 32 -20.10 3.75 6.12
C ASP A 32 -18.75 3.78 5.38
N MET A 33 -18.30 2.63 4.86
CA MET A 33 -17.00 2.46 4.21
C MET A 33 -17.14 1.66 2.92
N ILE A 34 -16.48 2.11 1.88
CA ILE A 34 -16.25 1.36 0.63
C ILE A 34 -14.79 0.94 0.60
N VAL A 35 -14.55 -0.38 0.60
CA VAL A 35 -13.20 -0.95 0.60
C VAL A 35 -13.02 -1.82 -0.64
N GLY A 36 -11.94 -1.59 -1.38
CA GLY A 36 -11.59 -2.35 -2.58
C GLY A 36 -10.21 -3.01 -2.48
N ALA A 37 -10.15 -4.33 -2.75
CA ALA A 37 -8.89 -5.02 -3.01
C ALA A 37 -8.54 -4.86 -4.51
N THR A 38 -8.07 -3.70 -4.90
CA THR A 38 -8.02 -3.19 -6.28
C THR A 38 -6.62 -2.73 -6.67
N TYR A 39 -6.34 -2.75 -7.98
CA TYR A 39 -5.20 -2.08 -8.59
C TYR A 39 -5.55 -0.62 -8.96
N LEU A 40 -4.61 0.09 -9.59
CA LEU A 40 -4.75 1.51 -9.92
C LEU A 40 -6.00 1.79 -10.76
N ALA A 41 -6.12 1.15 -11.93
CA ALA A 41 -7.21 1.40 -12.87
C ALA A 41 -8.60 1.13 -12.26
N ASP A 42 -8.73 0.05 -11.48
CA ASP A 42 -9.98 -0.31 -10.82
C ASP A 42 -10.35 0.71 -9.73
N SER A 43 -9.37 1.10 -8.91
CA SER A 43 -9.57 2.10 -7.84
C SER A 43 -10.03 3.42 -8.43
N GLU A 44 -9.38 3.86 -9.52
CA GLU A 44 -9.77 5.07 -10.24
C GLU A 44 -11.17 4.96 -10.85
N GLY A 45 -11.49 3.81 -11.46
CA GLY A 45 -12.81 3.56 -12.05
C GLY A 45 -13.93 3.61 -11.00
N ILE A 46 -13.71 3.01 -9.82
CA ILE A 46 -14.66 3.04 -8.71
C ILE A 46 -14.84 4.48 -8.20
N MET A 47 -13.76 5.24 -8.00
CA MET A 47 -13.84 6.63 -7.55
C MET A 47 -14.55 7.55 -8.56
N ARG A 48 -14.26 7.40 -9.87
CA ARG A 48 -14.97 8.13 -10.94
C ARG A 48 -16.46 7.81 -10.93
N ALA A 49 -16.83 6.52 -10.80
CA ALA A 49 -18.22 6.10 -10.75
C ALA A 49 -18.93 6.65 -9.50
N ALA A 50 -18.30 6.60 -8.34
CA ALA A 50 -18.85 7.15 -7.10
C ALA A 50 -19.11 8.67 -7.22
N LYS A 51 -18.13 9.41 -7.72
CA LYS A 51 -18.25 10.85 -7.92
C LYS A 51 -19.33 11.19 -8.95
N ALA A 52 -19.34 10.54 -10.10
CA ALA A 52 -20.32 10.79 -11.18
C ALA A 52 -21.77 10.57 -10.74
N GLN A 53 -21.98 9.68 -9.76
CA GLN A 53 -23.29 9.32 -9.22
C GLN A 53 -23.58 10.00 -7.87
N ASN A 54 -22.69 10.90 -7.42
CA ASN A 54 -22.80 11.58 -6.11
C ASN A 54 -22.96 10.59 -4.93
N ILE A 55 -22.26 9.44 -5.02
CA ILE A 55 -22.27 8.42 -3.96
C ILE A 55 -21.20 8.74 -2.94
N ASN A 56 -21.62 8.99 -1.72
CA ASN A 56 -20.76 9.34 -0.62
C ASN A 56 -20.68 8.20 0.39
N ALA A 57 -19.49 7.98 0.95
CA ALA A 57 -19.24 7.13 2.10
C ALA A 57 -18.31 7.88 3.06
N LYS A 58 -18.33 7.54 4.35
CA LYS A 58 -17.44 8.18 5.33
C LYS A 58 -15.97 7.85 5.07
N MET A 59 -15.69 6.78 4.32
CA MET A 59 -14.33 6.35 3.97
C MET A 59 -14.32 5.60 2.64
N PHE A 60 -13.40 5.97 1.76
CA PHE A 60 -12.98 5.19 0.61
C PHE A 60 -11.57 4.67 0.88
N ALA A 61 -11.37 3.35 0.76
CA ALA A 61 -10.09 2.71 1.03
C ALA A 61 -9.80 1.62 0.02
N PHE A 62 -8.62 1.66 -0.59
CA PHE A 62 -8.21 0.69 -1.60
C PHE A 62 -6.83 0.10 -1.27
N SER A 63 -6.55 -1.08 -1.81
CA SER A 63 -5.28 -1.75 -1.51
C SER A 63 -4.10 -1.05 -2.17
N ILE A 64 -4.01 -1.04 -3.50
CA ILE A 64 -2.82 -0.61 -4.24
C ILE A 64 -3.03 0.74 -4.94
N GLY A 65 -4.21 1.01 -5.53
CA GLY A 65 -4.43 2.21 -6.34
C GLY A 65 -3.91 3.51 -5.71
N PRO A 66 -4.34 3.88 -4.49
CA PRO A 66 -3.89 5.12 -3.86
C PRO A 66 -2.39 5.15 -3.48
N VAL A 67 -1.68 4.03 -3.55
CA VAL A 67 -0.24 3.98 -3.27
C VAL A 67 0.58 4.41 -4.48
N GLU A 68 -0.01 4.34 -5.66
CA GLU A 68 0.62 4.78 -6.90
C GLU A 68 0.48 6.30 -7.08
N PRO A 69 1.57 7.02 -7.42
CA PRO A 69 1.50 8.46 -7.67
C PRO A 69 0.54 8.86 -8.78
N GLU A 70 0.28 7.96 -9.72
CA GLU A 70 -0.63 8.12 -10.85
C GLU A 70 -2.08 8.25 -10.42
N PHE A 71 -2.47 7.73 -9.26
CA PHE A 71 -3.84 7.79 -8.74
C PHE A 71 -4.38 9.23 -8.64
N SER A 72 -3.60 10.12 -8.03
CA SER A 72 -3.99 11.54 -7.96
C SER A 72 -3.93 12.23 -9.33
N LYS A 73 -2.98 11.85 -10.20
CA LYS A 73 -2.91 12.39 -11.57
C LYS A 73 -4.14 12.01 -12.38
N GLY A 74 -4.63 10.77 -12.23
CA GLY A 74 -5.79 10.26 -12.94
C GLY A 74 -7.13 10.75 -12.41
N LEU A 75 -7.22 11.08 -11.12
CA LEU A 75 -8.47 11.48 -10.46
C LEU A 75 -8.54 12.98 -10.13
N GLY A 76 -7.39 13.68 -10.08
CA GLY A 76 -7.36 15.07 -9.63
C GLY A 76 -7.94 15.22 -8.20
N PRO A 77 -8.85 16.19 -7.98
CA PRO A 77 -9.47 16.40 -6.68
C PRO A 77 -10.27 15.20 -6.13
N ALA A 78 -10.67 14.25 -6.97
CA ALA A 78 -11.39 13.05 -6.52
C ALA A 78 -10.48 12.01 -5.85
N ALA A 79 -9.17 12.23 -5.82
CA ALA A 79 -8.22 11.41 -5.05
C ALA A 79 -8.13 11.85 -3.57
N GLU A 80 -8.56 13.08 -3.25
CA GLU A 80 -8.43 13.62 -1.89
C GLU A 80 -9.20 12.76 -0.88
N ASP A 81 -8.62 12.65 0.30
CA ASP A 81 -9.14 11.93 1.46
C ASP A 81 -9.33 10.41 1.25
N VAL A 82 -8.85 9.87 0.11
CA VAL A 82 -8.87 8.42 -0.17
C VAL A 82 -7.71 7.72 0.51
N PHE A 83 -8.02 6.60 1.17
CA PHE A 83 -7.03 5.78 1.87
C PHE A 83 -6.43 4.70 0.98
N GLY A 84 -5.15 4.41 1.22
CA GLY A 84 -4.44 3.28 0.64
C GLY A 84 -3.69 2.47 1.69
N THR A 85 -3.36 1.20 1.38
CA THR A 85 -2.48 0.40 2.22
C THR A 85 -1.15 0.18 1.55
N THR A 86 -0.04 0.43 2.25
CA THR A 86 1.30 0.27 1.72
C THR A 86 2.19 -0.54 2.66
N LEU A 87 3.23 -1.14 2.11
CA LEU A 87 4.26 -1.87 2.86
C LEU A 87 5.53 -1.03 3.07
N TYR A 88 5.57 0.19 2.52
CA TYR A 88 6.71 1.09 2.61
C TYR A 88 6.26 2.54 2.41
N PHE A 89 6.96 3.45 3.08
CA PHE A 89 6.84 4.88 2.86
C PHE A 89 8.21 5.56 3.02
N PRO A 90 8.58 6.57 2.20
CA PRO A 90 9.93 7.15 2.23
C PRO A 90 10.34 7.77 3.57
N THR A 91 9.38 8.19 4.39
CA THR A 91 9.64 8.81 5.71
C THR A 91 9.88 7.80 6.83
N LEU A 92 9.71 6.49 6.57
CA LEU A 92 9.89 5.47 7.60
C LEU A 92 11.29 5.51 8.22
N ASN A 93 11.34 5.46 9.54
CA ASN A 93 12.59 5.36 10.29
C ASN A 93 13.05 3.89 10.42
N THR A 94 13.29 3.24 9.28
CA THR A 94 13.79 1.87 9.19
C THR A 94 15.29 1.85 8.88
N LYS A 95 15.93 0.72 9.16
CA LYS A 95 17.38 0.56 9.01
C LYS A 95 17.86 0.90 7.60
N GLY A 96 18.65 1.95 7.47
CA GLY A 96 19.25 2.38 6.20
C GLY A 96 18.30 3.10 5.23
N ASN A 97 17.02 3.31 5.58
CA ASN A 97 16.04 3.91 4.69
C ASN A 97 16.43 5.32 4.24
N GLN A 98 16.86 6.20 5.13
CA GLN A 98 17.19 7.57 4.77
C GLN A 98 18.35 7.64 3.76
N ALA A 99 19.37 6.78 3.91
CA ALA A 99 20.46 6.67 2.96
C ALA A 99 19.98 6.13 1.60
N PHE A 100 19.08 5.12 1.62
CA PHE A 100 18.46 4.58 0.41
C PHE A 100 17.63 5.64 -0.31
N VAL A 101 16.76 6.37 0.39
CA VAL A 101 15.93 7.45 -0.19
C VAL A 101 16.82 8.50 -0.85
N LYS A 102 17.87 8.96 -0.15
CA LYS A 102 18.82 9.95 -0.67
C LYS A 102 19.50 9.47 -1.95
N ALA A 103 20.04 8.25 -1.94
CA ALA A 103 20.73 7.67 -3.10
C ALA A 103 19.79 7.44 -4.29
N PHE A 104 18.59 6.91 -4.02
CA PHE A 104 17.58 6.68 -5.04
C PHE A 104 17.11 7.99 -5.68
N THR A 105 16.81 9.00 -4.85
CA THR A 105 16.36 10.32 -5.34
C THR A 105 17.45 11.00 -6.17
N ALA A 106 18.71 10.93 -5.74
CA ALA A 106 19.83 11.48 -6.51
C ALA A 106 20.00 10.81 -7.90
N LYS A 107 19.71 9.50 -7.98
CA LYS A 107 19.85 8.73 -9.22
C LYS A 107 18.66 8.86 -10.16
N PHE A 108 17.44 8.91 -9.63
CA PHE A 108 16.20 8.79 -10.41
C PHE A 108 15.34 10.07 -10.43
N GLY A 109 15.71 11.12 -9.69
CA GLY A 109 14.99 12.40 -9.63
C GLY A 109 13.63 12.34 -8.92
N ARG A 110 13.32 11.23 -8.24
CA ARG A 110 12.07 11.03 -7.49
C ARG A 110 12.30 10.19 -6.24
N ALA A 111 11.42 10.29 -5.28
CA ALA A 111 11.45 9.40 -4.12
C ALA A 111 11.17 7.94 -4.51
N PRO A 112 11.73 6.96 -3.80
CA PRO A 112 11.42 5.55 -4.02
C PRO A 112 9.98 5.24 -3.57
N ASP A 113 9.28 4.46 -4.39
CA ASP A 113 8.02 3.82 -4.06
C ASP A 113 8.24 2.47 -3.34
N TYR A 114 7.15 1.80 -2.96
CA TYR A 114 7.24 0.50 -2.26
C TYR A 114 7.85 -0.60 -3.14
N HIS A 115 7.65 -0.58 -4.46
CA HIS A 115 8.26 -1.55 -5.37
C HIS A 115 9.79 -1.44 -5.33
N ALA A 116 10.31 -0.21 -5.46
CA ALA A 116 11.74 0.04 -5.42
C ALA A 116 12.36 -0.37 -4.08
N ALA A 117 11.70 -0.02 -2.96
CA ALA A 117 12.19 -0.34 -1.63
C ALA A 117 12.17 -1.84 -1.33
N LEU A 118 11.10 -2.55 -1.71
CA LEU A 118 11.00 -3.99 -1.51
C LEU A 118 11.96 -4.78 -2.39
N ALA A 119 12.15 -4.38 -3.66
CA ALA A 119 13.12 -4.98 -4.57
C ALA A 119 14.55 -4.81 -4.04
N TYR A 120 14.91 -3.60 -3.61
CA TYR A 120 16.21 -3.33 -3.01
C TYR A 120 16.44 -4.18 -1.75
N ALA A 121 15.46 -4.22 -0.82
CA ALA A 121 15.55 -5.00 0.40
C ALA A 121 15.71 -6.49 0.10
N SER A 122 14.94 -7.04 -0.83
CA SER A 122 15.00 -8.45 -1.21
C SER A 122 16.35 -8.85 -1.79
N LEU A 123 16.89 -8.02 -2.70
CA LEU A 123 18.21 -8.27 -3.28
C LEU A 123 19.32 -8.17 -2.25
N LYS A 124 19.23 -7.21 -1.32
CA LYS A 124 20.22 -7.07 -0.26
C LYS A 124 20.23 -8.27 0.69
N ILE A 125 19.05 -8.73 1.14
CA ILE A 125 18.92 -9.92 1.98
C ILE A 125 19.49 -11.15 1.28
N LEU A 126 19.20 -11.32 -0.01
CA LEU A 126 19.73 -12.44 -0.79
C LEU A 126 21.26 -12.36 -0.91
N ALA A 127 21.79 -11.19 -1.25
CA ALA A 127 23.24 -11.00 -1.35
C ALA A 127 23.96 -11.26 -0.02
N ASP A 128 23.40 -10.78 1.10
CA ASP A 128 23.94 -11.02 2.43
C ASP A 128 23.91 -12.52 2.78
N ALA A 129 22.85 -13.24 2.42
CA ALA A 129 22.76 -14.69 2.61
C ALA A 129 23.80 -15.45 1.76
N VAL A 130 23.98 -15.09 0.49
CA VAL A 130 25.02 -15.68 -0.39
C VAL A 130 26.43 -15.44 0.17
N ASN A 131 26.74 -14.23 0.59
CA ASN A 131 28.02 -13.87 1.18
C ASN A 131 28.26 -14.65 2.48
N LYS A 132 27.26 -14.79 3.32
CA LYS A 132 27.36 -15.56 4.59
C LYS A 132 27.63 -17.03 4.34
N VAL A 133 27.01 -17.61 3.31
CA VAL A 133 27.17 -19.02 2.94
C VAL A 133 28.47 -19.28 2.17
N GLY A 134 28.99 -18.28 1.45
CA GLY A 134 30.17 -18.40 0.58
C GLY A 134 29.94 -19.34 -0.62
N SER A 135 28.68 -19.54 -1.05
CA SER A 135 28.29 -20.49 -2.08
C SER A 135 26.98 -20.09 -2.74
N LEU A 136 26.76 -20.53 -3.99
CA LEU A 136 25.50 -20.40 -4.72
C LEU A 136 24.59 -21.64 -4.54
N ASP A 137 24.91 -22.52 -3.61
CA ASP A 137 24.06 -23.68 -3.25
C ASP A 137 22.72 -23.17 -2.70
N GLN A 138 21.65 -23.47 -3.42
CA GLN A 138 20.32 -22.97 -3.13
C GLN A 138 19.78 -23.47 -1.77
N ALA A 139 20.10 -24.72 -1.38
CA ALA A 139 19.67 -25.26 -0.11
C ALA A 139 20.32 -24.54 1.05
N LYS A 140 21.63 -24.29 0.98
CA LYS A 140 22.37 -23.53 1.99
C LYS A 140 21.91 -22.08 2.09
N ILE A 141 21.64 -21.43 0.94
CA ILE A 141 21.11 -20.05 0.91
C ILE A 141 19.72 -20.01 1.54
N ARG A 142 18.82 -20.96 1.19
CA ARG A 142 17.49 -21.08 1.79
C ARG A 142 17.59 -21.23 3.32
N ASP A 143 18.44 -22.11 3.79
CA ASP A 143 18.63 -22.33 5.24
C ASP A 143 19.20 -21.09 5.93
N ALA A 144 20.11 -20.36 5.29
CA ALA A 144 20.58 -19.08 5.79
C ALA A 144 19.44 -18.04 5.88
N LEU A 145 18.58 -17.94 4.86
CA LEU A 145 17.44 -17.04 4.86
C LEU A 145 16.40 -17.39 5.93
N LEU A 146 16.10 -18.68 6.15
CA LEU A 146 15.21 -19.13 7.22
C LEU A 146 15.70 -18.75 8.63
N ASN A 147 17.01 -18.62 8.80
CA ASN A 147 17.64 -18.24 10.07
C ASN A 147 18.00 -16.75 10.13
N THR A 148 17.58 -15.95 9.15
CA THR A 148 17.83 -14.51 9.12
C THR A 148 16.69 -13.76 9.79
N SER A 149 17.06 -12.82 10.66
CA SER A 149 16.13 -11.89 11.31
C SER A 149 16.81 -10.52 11.37
N GLU A 150 16.44 -9.61 10.45
CA GLU A 150 17.12 -8.31 10.34
C GLU A 150 16.22 -7.19 9.84
N GLY A 151 16.57 -5.94 10.22
CA GLY A 151 15.94 -4.76 9.70
C GLY A 151 16.42 -4.42 8.29
N THR A 152 15.50 -4.03 7.42
CA THR A 152 15.77 -3.55 6.07
C THR A 152 15.27 -2.12 5.88
N VAL A 153 15.49 -1.55 4.69
CA VAL A 153 14.97 -0.21 4.35
C VAL A 153 13.45 -0.12 4.41
N ALA A 154 12.76 -1.22 4.16
CA ALA A 154 11.29 -1.25 4.13
C ALA A 154 10.71 -1.72 5.47
N ARG A 155 11.28 -2.78 6.06
CA ARG A 155 10.70 -3.47 7.22
C ARG A 155 11.69 -4.46 7.84
N HIS A 156 11.28 -5.10 8.93
CA HIS A 156 12.03 -6.22 9.49
C HIS A 156 11.79 -7.48 8.63
N PHE A 157 12.88 -8.15 8.22
CA PHE A 157 12.82 -9.45 7.56
C PHE A 157 12.89 -10.56 8.59
N HIS A 158 11.88 -11.38 8.64
CA HIS A 158 11.86 -12.63 9.41
C HIS A 158 10.79 -13.55 8.83
N VAL A 159 11.12 -14.81 8.60
CA VAL A 159 10.23 -15.78 7.99
C VAL A 159 9.99 -16.99 8.88
N THR A 160 8.84 -17.64 8.71
CA THR A 160 8.55 -18.95 9.31
C THR A 160 9.40 -20.04 8.66
N LYS A 161 9.39 -21.24 9.22
CA LYS A 161 10.02 -22.44 8.63
C LYS A 161 9.48 -22.77 7.23
N THR A 162 8.28 -22.31 6.90
CA THR A 162 7.66 -22.47 5.58
C THR A 162 7.93 -21.31 4.62
N GLY A 163 8.72 -20.30 5.03
CA GLY A 163 9.09 -19.14 4.22
C GLY A 163 8.09 -17.99 4.23
N ILE A 164 7.05 -18.04 5.08
CA ILE A 164 6.09 -16.93 5.20
C ILE A 164 6.74 -15.78 5.98
N GLN A 165 6.77 -14.59 5.39
CA GLN A 165 7.24 -13.36 6.05
C GLN A 165 6.28 -12.95 7.17
N ILE A 166 6.83 -12.77 8.37
CA ILE A 166 6.07 -12.41 9.60
C ILE A 166 6.63 -11.16 10.31
N GLY A 167 7.76 -10.64 9.85
CA GLY A 167 8.44 -9.49 10.48
C GLY A 167 7.97 -8.14 9.96
N TYR A 168 6.70 -7.98 9.52
CA TYR A 168 6.23 -6.73 8.94
C TYR A 168 4.86 -6.28 9.45
N SER A 169 4.59 -5.00 9.26
CA SER A 169 3.27 -4.38 9.39
C SER A 169 2.92 -3.66 8.09
N SER A 170 1.63 -3.55 7.79
CA SER A 170 1.14 -2.64 6.76
C SER A 170 0.96 -1.25 7.36
N TYR A 171 1.03 -0.24 6.51
CA TYR A 171 0.78 1.15 6.84
C TYR A 171 -0.48 1.61 6.11
N ALA A 172 -1.20 2.60 6.66
CA ALA A 172 -2.23 3.30 5.92
C ALA A 172 -1.72 4.68 5.51
N LEU A 173 -1.93 5.02 4.26
CA LEU A 173 -1.74 6.35 3.73
C LEU A 173 -3.09 6.96 3.36
N GLN A 174 -3.14 8.27 3.25
CA GLN A 174 -4.26 9.03 2.73
C GLN A 174 -3.75 10.12 1.80
N TRP A 175 -4.46 10.38 0.71
CA TRP A 175 -4.21 11.54 -0.11
C TRP A 175 -4.73 12.79 0.59
N GLN A 176 -3.86 13.77 0.82
CA GLN A 176 -4.22 15.04 1.45
C GLN A 176 -3.49 16.19 0.75
N LYS A 177 -4.23 17.16 0.23
CA LYS A 177 -3.68 18.35 -0.46
C LYS A 177 -2.75 17.97 -1.62
N GLY A 178 -3.15 16.95 -2.40
CA GLY A 178 -2.41 16.45 -3.55
C GLY A 178 -1.16 15.63 -3.22
N LYS A 179 -0.98 15.19 -1.97
CA LYS A 179 0.16 14.39 -1.51
C LYS A 179 -0.29 13.15 -0.78
N GLN A 180 0.51 12.11 -0.87
CA GLN A 180 0.36 10.94 -0.02
C GLN A 180 0.91 11.26 1.38
N GLU A 181 0.10 11.06 2.40
CA GLU A 181 0.47 11.24 3.79
C GLU A 181 0.29 9.92 4.55
N LEU A 182 1.25 9.58 5.41
CA LEU A 182 1.16 8.40 6.26
C LEU A 182 0.26 8.73 7.47
N VAL A 183 -0.85 8.00 7.62
CA VAL A 183 -1.86 8.29 8.64
C VAL A 183 -2.03 7.16 9.67
N TRP A 184 -1.33 6.04 9.50
CA TRP A 184 -1.30 4.94 10.47
C TRP A 184 -0.09 4.03 10.24
N PRO A 185 0.56 3.50 11.29
CA PRO A 185 0.24 3.66 12.72
C PRO A 185 0.61 5.07 13.24
N GLN A 186 -0.06 5.51 14.30
CA GLN A 186 0.13 6.83 14.90
C GLN A 186 1.61 7.15 15.23
N SER A 187 2.40 6.14 15.58
CA SER A 187 3.84 6.30 15.86
C SER A 187 4.69 6.66 14.62
N GLN A 188 4.13 6.57 13.44
CA GLN A 188 4.81 6.79 12.15
C GLN A 188 4.06 7.81 11.27
N GLU A 189 2.91 8.31 11.73
CA GLU A 189 2.09 9.25 10.97
C GLU A 189 2.83 10.54 10.63
N THR A 190 2.62 11.04 9.42
CA THR A 190 3.07 12.36 8.96
C THR A 190 2.01 13.43 9.19
N THR A 191 0.75 13.01 9.28
CA THR A 191 -0.41 13.84 9.58
C THR A 191 -1.57 13.01 10.11
N ALA A 192 -2.54 13.65 10.77
CA ALA A 192 -3.77 13.00 11.21
C ALA A 192 -4.67 12.64 10.01
N PRO A 193 -5.40 11.50 10.08
CA PRO A 193 -6.38 11.16 9.05
C PRO A 193 -7.55 12.13 9.03
N ILE A 194 -8.05 12.42 7.82
CA ILE A 194 -9.27 13.20 7.60
C ILE A 194 -10.44 12.23 7.46
N LEU A 195 -11.38 12.32 8.38
CA LEU A 195 -12.62 11.54 8.41
C LEU A 195 -13.75 12.39 9.01
N PRO A 196 -14.98 12.27 8.50
CA PRO A 196 -15.37 11.50 7.32
C PRO A 196 -14.84 12.13 6.02
N HIS A 197 -14.82 11.33 4.92
CA HIS A 197 -14.60 11.85 3.57
C HIS A 197 -15.65 12.93 3.30
N PRO A 198 -15.26 14.12 2.82
CA PRO A 198 -16.22 15.17 2.49
C PRO A 198 -17.14 14.75 1.35
N ALA A 199 -18.34 15.35 1.29
CA ALA A 199 -19.23 15.16 0.15
C ALA A 199 -18.59 15.73 -1.14
N TRP A 200 -18.96 15.15 -2.27
CA TRP A 200 -18.48 15.57 -3.59
C TRP A 200 -18.86 17.03 -3.93
#